data_4485cc9f2600baf2a9804b59e4ac96e4
#
_entry.id   4485cc9f2600baf2a9804b59e4ac96e4
#
_cell.length_a   1.000
_cell.length_b   1.000
_cell.length_c   1.000
_cell.angle_alpha   90.00
_cell.angle_beta   90.00
_cell.angle_gamma   90.00
#
_symmetry.space_group_name_H-M   'P 1'
#
loop_
_entity.id
_entity.type
_entity.pdbx_description
1 polymer ?
#
loop_
_entity_poly.entity_id
_entity_poly.type
_entity_poly.pdbx_seq_one_letter_code
_entity_poly.pdbx_strand_id
1 'polypeptide(L)'
;VQFKAGLKDLVQGKAAPLDDSDFLTSLPSTATQLIEKGKLETAETIAIRLTAGLAEAAPESRSQIYQTIKSISQKLPEDKQAALAAKTMGNQLQWVKVQSTLTPEYEETCQEITQQSLRLIKTRRFDQLNVVLGVFSAKAAGQQAGAESMQQHALQILEAVGNDETWDLFLNKFAQLEENQRESAIQTQALLGIAALDRLLDTLHSSEEMSDRVRLVRVITEIGRPAAGTICAHIEQGGPWYYLRNLAALLGKIGGPDEVAILEPLLGHKDLRIQREALNSVYNIGGDRRGPLLLNALKNASDKEKVSLVAMLGALKFEDAVAPLVEILGSRPSADARTRAQLFEKTCVALGRIGDARAKPELEKIVQGEGPLKKIFTPTVQEAAQKALILIEKDASRKPAPAPKPKTAPPAEPAPA
;
A
#
# COMPACT_ATOMS: atom_id res chain seq x y z
N VAL A 1 50.68 -7.66 23.06
CA VAL A 1 49.77 -7.85 24.21
C VAL A 1 48.37 -7.34 23.83
N GLN A 2 48.26 -6.20 23.17
CA GLN A 2 47.00 -5.53 22.82
C GLN A 2 46.14 -6.34 21.83
N PHE A 3 46.73 -6.93 20.77
CA PHE A 3 46.04 -7.78 19.82
C PHE A 3 45.40 -9.03 20.46
N LYS A 4 46.12 -9.73 21.35
CA LYS A 4 45.58 -10.90 22.04
C LYS A 4 44.40 -10.56 22.95
N ALA A 5 44.42 -9.41 23.58
CA ALA A 5 43.31 -8.93 24.41
C ALA A 5 42.10 -8.60 23.55
N GLY A 6 42.26 -7.84 22.45
CA GLY A 6 41.21 -7.53 21.50
C GLY A 6 40.57 -8.78 20.84
N LEU A 7 41.39 -9.76 20.48
CA LEU A 7 40.91 -11.05 19.94
C LEU A 7 40.06 -11.83 20.96
N LYS A 8 40.52 -11.86 22.24
CA LYS A 8 39.76 -12.50 23.31
C LYS A 8 38.42 -11.78 23.56
N ASP A 9 38.43 -10.46 23.57
CA ASP A 9 37.20 -9.66 23.74
C ASP A 9 36.24 -9.85 22.58
N LEU A 10 36.72 -9.90 21.33
CA LEU A 10 35.91 -10.20 20.15
C LEU A 10 35.23 -11.58 20.27
N VAL A 11 35.99 -12.63 20.60
CA VAL A 11 35.46 -14.01 20.75
C VAL A 11 34.45 -14.10 21.89
N GLN A 12 34.66 -13.37 22.99
CA GLN A 12 33.75 -13.32 24.14
C GLN A 12 32.52 -12.44 23.92
N GLY A 13 32.44 -11.74 22.79
CA GLY A 13 31.31 -10.84 22.48
C GLY A 13 31.32 -9.53 23.24
N LYS A 14 32.50 -9.11 23.72
CA LYS A 14 32.72 -7.78 24.29
C LYS A 14 33.07 -6.79 23.20
N ALA A 15 33.05 -5.49 23.52
CA ALA A 15 33.49 -4.45 22.60
C ALA A 15 34.91 -4.75 22.10
N ALA A 16 35.07 -4.89 20.78
CA ALA A 16 36.35 -5.13 20.14
C ALA A 16 36.79 -3.87 19.40
N PRO A 17 38.11 -3.66 19.19
CA PRO A 17 38.61 -2.49 18.50
C PRO A 17 38.44 -2.63 16.98
N LEU A 18 37.19 -2.59 16.51
CA LEU A 18 36.84 -2.73 15.08
C LEU A 18 37.25 -1.52 14.23
N ASP A 19 37.62 -0.42 14.86
CA ASP A 19 38.17 0.78 14.20
C ASP A 19 39.73 0.87 14.34
N ASP A 20 40.36 -0.15 14.92
CA ASP A 20 41.80 -0.26 15.00
C ASP A 20 42.35 -0.98 13.77
N SER A 21 43.02 -0.23 12.87
CA SER A 21 43.55 -0.75 11.61
C SER A 21 44.62 -1.84 11.83
N ASP A 22 45.45 -1.75 12.87
CA ASP A 22 46.50 -2.76 13.16
C ASP A 22 45.85 -4.06 13.62
N PHE A 23 44.79 -3.97 14.42
CA PHE A 23 44.00 -5.11 14.86
C PHE A 23 43.34 -5.81 13.67
N LEU A 24 42.64 -5.07 12.80
CA LEU A 24 41.97 -5.60 11.64
C LEU A 24 42.93 -6.23 10.62
N THR A 25 44.10 -5.61 10.41
CA THR A 25 45.15 -6.11 9.50
C THR A 25 45.71 -7.46 9.95
N SER A 26 45.75 -7.71 11.24
CA SER A 26 46.32 -8.94 11.83
C SER A 26 45.29 -10.09 11.90
N LEU A 27 43.99 -9.80 11.81
CA LEU A 27 42.92 -10.78 11.96
C LEU A 27 42.91 -11.88 10.87
N PRO A 28 43.05 -11.60 9.53
CA PRO A 28 42.99 -12.62 8.50
C PRO A 28 44.06 -13.69 8.67
N SER A 29 45.29 -13.30 8.98
CA SER A 29 46.41 -14.24 9.20
C SER A 29 46.17 -15.10 10.45
N THR A 30 45.65 -14.49 11.51
CA THR A 30 45.32 -15.20 12.76
C THR A 30 44.19 -16.19 12.58
N ALA A 31 43.13 -15.80 11.85
CA ALA A 31 42.03 -16.68 11.54
C ALA A 31 42.46 -17.86 10.68
N THR A 32 43.33 -17.65 9.68
CA THR A 32 43.96 -18.70 8.89
C THR A 32 44.70 -19.70 9.77
N GLN A 33 45.56 -19.24 10.68
CA GLN A 33 46.29 -20.13 11.60
C GLN A 33 45.36 -20.92 12.53
N LEU A 34 44.21 -20.35 12.92
CA LEU A 34 43.22 -21.08 13.72
C LEU A 34 42.56 -22.20 12.89
N ILE A 35 42.24 -21.96 11.65
CA ILE A 35 41.68 -22.96 10.74
C ILE A 35 42.66 -24.10 10.49
N GLU A 36 43.93 -23.78 10.21
CA GLU A 36 45.03 -24.76 10.00
C GLU A 36 45.29 -25.62 11.24
N LYS A 37 45.06 -25.05 12.44
CA LYS A 37 45.16 -25.79 13.72
C LYS A 37 43.86 -26.53 14.10
N GLY A 38 42.87 -26.61 13.20
CA GLY A 38 41.61 -27.32 13.44
C GLY A 38 40.63 -26.59 14.37
N LYS A 39 40.90 -25.33 14.73
CA LYS A 39 40.04 -24.51 15.62
C LYS A 39 38.95 -23.81 14.82
N LEU A 40 38.15 -24.58 14.05
CA LEU A 40 37.14 -24.06 13.13
C LEU A 40 36.04 -23.25 13.82
N GLU A 41 35.58 -23.72 15.00
CA GLU A 41 34.51 -23.01 15.77
C GLU A 41 34.97 -21.62 16.23
N THR A 42 36.25 -21.46 16.57
CA THR A 42 36.79 -20.14 16.97
C THR A 42 36.82 -19.21 15.74
N ALA A 43 37.23 -19.71 14.58
CA ALA A 43 37.23 -18.93 13.34
C ALA A 43 35.80 -18.53 12.90
N GLU A 44 34.84 -19.46 12.99
CA GLU A 44 33.41 -19.16 12.76
C GLU A 44 32.91 -18.06 13.72
N THR A 45 33.27 -18.16 15.03
CA THR A 45 32.85 -17.17 16.03
C THR A 45 33.44 -15.78 15.71
N ILE A 46 34.70 -15.71 15.28
CA ILE A 46 35.31 -14.45 14.83
C ILE A 46 34.51 -13.85 13.66
N ALA A 47 34.20 -14.66 12.62
CA ALA A 47 33.43 -14.18 11.47
C ALA A 47 32.03 -13.69 11.86
N ILE A 48 31.32 -14.41 12.73
CA ILE A 48 29.97 -14.02 13.22
C ILE A 48 30.06 -12.68 13.98
N ARG A 49 31.06 -12.50 14.85
CA ARG A 49 31.23 -11.26 15.62
C ARG A 49 31.62 -10.07 14.75
N LEU A 50 32.50 -10.29 13.78
CA LEU A 50 32.84 -9.26 12.80
C LEU A 50 31.63 -8.84 11.98
N THR A 51 30.82 -9.79 11.55
CA THR A 51 29.58 -9.49 10.80
C THR A 51 28.58 -8.69 11.68
N ALA A 52 28.48 -9.02 12.97
CA ALA A 52 27.62 -8.26 13.89
C ALA A 52 28.08 -6.80 14.07
N GLY A 53 29.41 -6.56 14.09
CA GLY A 53 29.96 -5.21 14.21
C GLY A 53 29.98 -4.41 12.90
N LEU A 54 29.70 -5.02 11.75
CA LEU A 54 29.85 -4.38 10.44
C LEU A 54 28.94 -3.16 10.25
N ALA A 55 27.72 -3.19 10.80
CA ALA A 55 26.78 -2.09 10.71
C ALA A 55 27.20 -0.86 11.53
N GLU A 56 27.90 -1.08 12.64
CA GLU A 56 28.31 -0.05 13.62
C GLU A 56 29.72 0.48 13.33
N ALA A 57 30.57 -0.28 12.61
CA ALA A 57 31.95 0.09 12.31
C ALA A 57 32.02 1.36 11.43
N ALA A 58 33.12 2.11 11.57
CA ALA A 58 33.40 3.25 10.69
C ALA A 58 33.48 2.82 9.22
N PRO A 59 33.04 3.66 8.27
CA PRO A 59 33.02 3.32 6.84
C PRO A 59 34.37 2.82 6.32
N GLU A 60 35.46 3.38 6.78
CA GLU A 60 36.84 3.04 6.40
C GLU A 60 37.23 1.62 6.85
N SER A 61 36.70 1.18 7.99
CA SER A 61 37.00 -0.13 8.59
C SER A 61 36.16 -1.25 7.96
N ARG A 62 35.00 -0.92 7.39
CA ARG A 62 34.02 -1.92 6.87
C ARG A 62 34.61 -2.80 5.77
N SER A 63 35.33 -2.21 4.82
CA SER A 63 35.97 -2.99 3.74
C SER A 63 36.93 -4.03 4.32
N GLN A 64 37.79 -3.64 5.29
CA GLN A 64 38.77 -4.54 5.90
C GLN A 64 38.08 -5.63 6.74
N ILE A 65 37.02 -5.29 7.49
CA ILE A 65 36.21 -6.26 8.24
C ILE A 65 35.59 -7.28 7.26
N TYR A 66 34.98 -6.81 6.16
CA TYR A 66 34.36 -7.67 5.15
C TYR A 66 35.38 -8.62 4.51
N GLN A 67 36.55 -8.12 4.10
CA GLN A 67 37.62 -8.96 3.51
C GLN A 67 38.10 -10.02 4.49
N THR A 68 38.13 -9.70 5.78
CA THR A 68 38.47 -10.69 6.83
C THR A 68 37.42 -11.79 6.93
N ILE A 69 36.12 -11.43 6.95
CA ILE A 69 35.00 -12.38 6.96
C ILE A 69 35.07 -13.30 5.73
N LYS A 70 35.26 -12.72 4.55
CA LYS A 70 35.38 -13.45 3.28
C LYS A 70 36.56 -14.44 3.29
N SER A 71 37.71 -13.99 3.76
CA SER A 71 38.90 -14.84 3.90
C SER A 71 38.66 -16.03 4.84
N ILE A 72 37.98 -15.82 5.96
CA ILE A 72 37.59 -16.91 6.87
C ILE A 72 36.61 -17.85 6.18
N SER A 73 35.56 -17.33 5.60
CA SER A 73 34.53 -18.14 4.92
C SER A 73 35.10 -19.04 3.84
N GLN A 74 35.94 -18.50 2.95
CA GLN A 74 36.56 -19.25 1.84
C GLN A 74 37.49 -20.41 2.28
N LYS A 75 38.04 -20.32 3.49
CA LYS A 75 38.95 -21.37 4.04
C LYS A 75 38.23 -22.42 4.86
N LEU A 76 36.97 -22.21 5.20
CA LEU A 76 36.16 -23.21 5.89
C LEU A 76 35.71 -24.31 4.91
N PRO A 77 35.46 -25.57 5.39
CA PRO A 77 34.78 -26.61 4.63
C PRO A 77 33.42 -26.14 4.10
N GLU A 78 32.98 -26.66 2.96
CA GLU A 78 31.78 -26.22 2.24
C GLU A 78 30.49 -26.27 3.10
N ASP A 79 30.34 -27.33 3.90
CA ASP A 79 29.23 -27.47 4.85
C ASP A 79 29.24 -26.37 5.93
N LYS A 80 30.43 -25.98 6.38
CA LYS A 80 30.63 -24.90 7.35
C LYS A 80 30.44 -23.52 6.75
N GLN A 81 30.79 -23.31 5.47
CA GLN A 81 30.51 -22.06 4.77
C GLN A 81 29.00 -21.80 4.70
N ALA A 82 28.21 -22.82 4.32
CA ALA A 82 26.76 -22.71 4.27
C ALA A 82 26.14 -22.41 5.66
N ALA A 83 26.64 -23.08 6.70
CA ALA A 83 26.20 -22.85 8.07
C ALA A 83 26.56 -21.45 8.56
N LEU A 84 27.77 -20.95 8.26
CA LEU A 84 28.19 -19.60 8.60
C LEU A 84 27.33 -18.55 7.91
N ALA A 85 27.08 -18.67 6.60
CA ALA A 85 26.23 -17.76 5.85
C ALA A 85 24.80 -17.67 6.43
N ALA A 86 24.24 -18.82 6.85
CA ALA A 86 22.93 -18.82 7.51
C ALA A 86 22.93 -18.11 8.87
N LYS A 87 24.02 -18.26 9.66
CA LYS A 87 24.17 -17.62 10.98
C LYS A 87 24.41 -16.11 10.87
N THR A 88 25.07 -15.65 9.81
CA THR A 88 25.45 -14.23 9.62
C THR A 88 24.43 -13.43 8.86
N MET A 89 23.48 -14.06 8.17
CA MET A 89 22.49 -13.39 7.30
C MET A 89 21.72 -12.26 8.03
N GLY A 90 21.32 -12.47 9.29
CA GLY A 90 20.62 -11.42 10.05
C GLY A 90 21.47 -10.16 10.25
N ASN A 91 22.75 -10.33 10.55
CA ASN A 91 23.70 -9.22 10.74
C ASN A 91 24.04 -8.55 9.39
N GLN A 92 24.19 -9.33 8.32
CA GLN A 92 24.38 -8.80 6.96
C GLN A 92 23.18 -7.95 6.55
N LEU A 93 21.94 -8.37 6.85
CA LEU A 93 20.75 -7.59 6.58
C LEU A 93 20.69 -6.28 7.34
N GLN A 94 21.17 -6.24 8.62
CA GLN A 94 21.26 -4.99 9.36
C GLN A 94 22.24 -4.02 8.69
N TRP A 95 23.38 -4.49 8.25
CA TRP A 95 24.32 -3.67 7.48
C TRP A 95 23.72 -3.20 6.15
N VAL A 96 23.12 -4.10 5.36
CA VAL A 96 22.42 -3.76 4.11
C VAL A 96 21.38 -2.68 4.34
N LYS A 97 20.63 -2.74 5.44
CA LYS A 97 19.59 -1.77 5.78
C LYS A 97 20.14 -0.35 5.99
N VAL A 98 21.28 -0.20 6.69
CA VAL A 98 21.85 1.11 7.03
C VAL A 98 22.80 1.66 5.97
N GLN A 99 23.28 0.84 5.05
CA GLN A 99 24.19 1.26 3.98
C GLN A 99 23.48 2.16 2.98
N SER A 100 24.07 3.31 2.67
CA SER A 100 23.50 4.35 1.79
C SER A 100 24.24 4.52 0.47
N THR A 101 25.37 3.83 0.27
CA THR A 101 26.19 3.90 -0.95
C THR A 101 26.50 2.51 -1.47
N LEU A 102 26.63 2.37 -2.79
CA LEU A 102 27.10 1.14 -3.43
C LEU A 102 28.61 1.03 -3.24
N THR A 103 29.05 -0.10 -2.69
CA THR A 103 30.47 -0.49 -2.61
C THR A 103 30.60 -1.91 -3.08
N PRO A 104 31.79 -2.37 -3.55
CA PRO A 104 31.97 -3.74 -3.98
C PRO A 104 31.58 -4.76 -2.90
N GLU A 105 31.88 -4.50 -1.65
CA GLU A 105 31.56 -5.36 -0.51
C GLU A 105 30.04 -5.44 -0.27
N TYR A 106 29.33 -4.33 -0.48
CA TYR A 106 27.87 -4.30 -0.40
C TYR A 106 27.25 -5.17 -1.51
N GLU A 107 27.72 -5.02 -2.76
CA GLU A 107 27.24 -5.80 -3.90
C GLU A 107 27.50 -7.28 -3.71
N GLU A 108 28.70 -7.67 -3.26
CA GLU A 108 29.05 -9.08 -2.96
C GLU A 108 28.13 -9.64 -1.85
N THR A 109 27.89 -8.88 -0.78
CA THR A 109 26.97 -9.29 0.31
C THR A 109 25.55 -9.48 -0.22
N CYS A 110 25.08 -8.58 -1.07
CA CYS A 110 23.75 -8.72 -1.72
C CYS A 110 23.68 -9.98 -2.61
N GLN A 111 24.75 -10.33 -3.31
CA GLN A 111 24.82 -11.57 -4.09
C GLN A 111 24.73 -12.81 -3.20
N GLU A 112 25.45 -12.84 -2.07
CA GLU A 112 25.36 -13.93 -1.08
C GLU A 112 23.93 -14.06 -0.54
N ILE A 113 23.30 -12.96 -0.16
CA ILE A 113 21.91 -12.92 0.34
C ILE A 113 20.95 -13.41 -0.74
N THR A 114 21.15 -13.04 -2.00
CA THR A 114 20.35 -13.53 -3.14
C THR A 114 20.40 -15.05 -3.24
N GLN A 115 21.60 -15.65 -3.17
CA GLN A 115 21.76 -17.11 -3.19
C GLN A 115 21.07 -17.78 -2.00
N GLN A 116 21.17 -17.22 -0.82
CA GLN A 116 20.44 -17.74 0.35
C GLN A 116 18.93 -17.60 0.18
N SER A 117 18.44 -16.51 -0.41
CA SER A 117 17.01 -16.29 -0.70
C SER A 117 16.47 -17.38 -1.65
N LEU A 118 17.20 -17.71 -2.70
CA LEU A 118 16.83 -18.79 -3.62
C LEU A 118 16.79 -20.18 -2.92
N ARG A 119 17.68 -20.44 -1.96
CA ARG A 119 17.63 -21.64 -1.12
C ARG A 119 16.41 -21.67 -0.22
N LEU A 120 16.01 -20.51 0.36
CA LEU A 120 14.80 -20.39 1.16
C LEU A 120 13.53 -20.67 0.33
N ILE A 121 13.47 -20.24 -0.94
CA ILE A 121 12.39 -20.55 -1.88
C ILE A 121 12.32 -22.07 -2.12
N LYS A 122 13.44 -22.71 -2.46
CA LYS A 122 13.50 -24.15 -2.71
C LYS A 122 13.05 -24.98 -1.50
N THR A 123 13.37 -24.51 -0.30
CA THR A 123 12.96 -25.16 0.95
C THR A 123 11.62 -24.67 1.49
N ARG A 124 10.92 -23.79 0.76
CA ARG A 124 9.60 -23.21 1.11
C ARG A 124 9.57 -22.50 2.46
N ARG A 125 10.67 -21.89 2.87
CA ARG A 125 10.80 -21.12 4.12
C ARG A 125 10.45 -19.66 3.90
N PHE A 126 9.22 -19.39 3.49
CA PHE A 126 8.76 -18.06 3.09
C PHE A 126 8.79 -17.04 4.22
N ASP A 127 8.52 -17.44 5.48
CA ASP A 127 8.59 -16.51 6.61
C ASP A 127 9.98 -15.89 6.77
N GLN A 128 11.03 -16.73 6.65
CA GLN A 128 12.41 -16.26 6.72
C GLN A 128 12.76 -15.41 5.49
N LEU A 129 12.30 -15.81 4.33
CA LEU A 129 12.50 -15.06 3.08
C LEU A 129 11.85 -13.68 3.15
N ASN A 130 10.66 -13.56 3.72
CA ASN A 130 9.94 -12.28 3.85
C ASN A 130 10.71 -11.25 4.68
N VAL A 131 11.44 -11.69 5.71
CA VAL A 131 12.33 -10.81 6.48
C VAL A 131 13.45 -10.24 5.59
N VAL A 132 14.02 -11.08 4.73
CA VAL A 132 15.08 -10.67 3.79
C VAL A 132 14.54 -9.72 2.74
N LEU A 133 13.49 -10.13 2.04
CA LEU A 133 12.89 -9.35 0.95
C LEU A 133 12.31 -8.01 1.44
N GLY A 134 11.82 -7.95 2.67
CA GLY A 134 11.30 -6.72 3.27
C GLY A 134 12.33 -5.59 3.31
N VAL A 135 13.62 -5.92 3.51
CA VAL A 135 14.70 -4.92 3.48
C VAL A 135 14.88 -4.37 2.06
N PHE A 136 14.93 -5.25 1.06
CA PHE A 136 15.13 -4.81 -0.33
C PHE A 136 13.88 -4.13 -0.90
N SER A 137 12.70 -4.60 -0.59
CA SER A 137 11.44 -3.97 -1.00
C SER A 137 11.31 -2.54 -0.43
N ALA A 138 11.65 -2.33 0.84
CA ALA A 138 11.65 -1.00 1.45
C ALA A 138 12.70 -0.06 0.81
N LYS A 139 13.90 -0.57 0.45
CA LYS A 139 14.90 0.21 -0.30
C LYS A 139 14.42 0.55 -1.71
N ALA A 140 13.87 -0.41 -2.44
CA ALA A 140 13.34 -0.22 -3.78
C ALA A 140 12.19 0.80 -3.81
N ALA A 141 11.36 0.83 -2.76
CA ALA A 141 10.28 1.80 -2.59
C ALA A 141 10.75 3.19 -2.12
N GLY A 142 12.05 3.42 -1.94
CA GLY A 142 12.59 4.70 -1.46
C GLY A 142 12.27 5.03 -0.01
N GLN A 143 11.84 4.05 0.80
CA GLN A 143 11.48 4.25 2.20
C GLN A 143 12.71 4.32 3.14
N GLN A 144 13.89 4.06 2.61
CA GLN A 144 15.16 4.12 3.36
C GLN A 144 16.08 5.14 2.70
N ALA A 145 16.93 5.78 3.51
CA ALA A 145 17.91 6.72 3.00
C ALA A 145 18.88 6.03 2.01
N GLY A 146 19.10 6.67 0.87
CA GLY A 146 20.02 6.17 -0.15
C GLY A 146 19.81 6.87 -1.49
N ALA A 147 20.84 6.87 -2.33
CA ALA A 147 20.77 7.39 -3.68
C ALA A 147 19.85 6.53 -4.56
N GLU A 148 19.39 7.07 -5.68
CA GLU A 148 18.60 6.34 -6.68
C GLU A 148 19.27 5.03 -7.12
N SER A 149 20.61 5.02 -7.20
CA SER A 149 21.39 3.81 -7.50
C SER A 149 21.15 2.67 -6.50
N MET A 150 20.91 2.98 -5.22
CA MET A 150 20.57 1.99 -4.20
C MET A 150 19.18 1.40 -4.41
N GLN A 151 18.22 2.22 -4.86
CA GLN A 151 16.86 1.77 -5.18
C GLN A 151 16.89 0.84 -6.39
N GLN A 152 17.62 1.23 -7.45
CA GLN A 152 17.79 0.40 -8.65
C GLN A 152 18.49 -0.93 -8.34
N HIS A 153 19.54 -0.90 -7.50
CA HIS A 153 20.22 -2.13 -7.10
C HIS A 153 19.30 -3.05 -6.27
N ALA A 154 18.48 -2.49 -5.39
CA ALA A 154 17.50 -3.26 -4.64
C ALA A 154 16.44 -3.91 -5.55
N LEU A 155 15.98 -3.21 -6.60
CA LEU A 155 15.11 -3.80 -7.63
C LEU A 155 15.78 -4.97 -8.34
N GLN A 156 17.05 -4.83 -8.74
CA GLN A 156 17.81 -5.91 -9.38
C GLN A 156 17.92 -7.17 -8.49
N ILE A 157 18.09 -6.98 -7.17
CA ILE A 157 18.10 -8.11 -6.22
C ILE A 157 16.71 -8.79 -6.17
N LEU A 158 15.63 -7.99 -6.10
CA LEU A 158 14.28 -8.54 -6.11
C LEU A 158 13.97 -9.30 -7.42
N GLU A 159 14.40 -8.77 -8.57
CA GLU A 159 14.30 -9.44 -9.87
C GLU A 159 15.10 -10.75 -9.91
N ALA A 160 16.32 -10.76 -9.38
CA ALA A 160 17.17 -11.96 -9.36
C ALA A 160 16.57 -13.07 -8.48
N VAL A 161 15.94 -12.71 -7.35
CA VAL A 161 15.22 -13.67 -6.50
C VAL A 161 13.88 -14.05 -7.14
N GLY A 162 13.17 -13.10 -7.75
CA GLY A 162 11.94 -13.28 -8.49
C GLY A 162 12.16 -13.77 -9.93
N ASN A 163 13.04 -14.77 -10.13
CA ASN A 163 13.28 -15.37 -11.43
C ASN A 163 12.09 -16.21 -11.93
N ASP A 164 12.17 -16.72 -13.15
CA ASP A 164 11.08 -17.47 -13.78
C ASP A 164 10.68 -18.73 -12.98
N GLU A 165 11.64 -19.44 -12.37
CA GLU A 165 11.37 -20.62 -11.53
C GLU A 165 10.56 -20.22 -10.28
N THR A 166 10.92 -19.10 -9.67
CA THR A 166 10.21 -18.54 -8.52
C THR A 166 8.77 -18.14 -8.88
N TRP A 167 8.59 -17.45 -10.00
CA TRP A 167 7.26 -17.05 -10.46
C TRP A 167 6.42 -18.24 -10.93
N ASP A 168 7.01 -19.26 -11.53
CA ASP A 168 6.30 -20.51 -11.87
C ASP A 168 5.73 -21.18 -10.60
N LEU A 169 6.51 -21.22 -9.51
CA LEU A 169 6.03 -21.72 -8.23
C LEU A 169 4.81 -20.93 -7.73
N PHE A 170 4.85 -19.61 -7.81
CA PHE A 170 3.80 -18.76 -7.25
C PHE A 170 2.56 -18.62 -8.16
N LEU A 171 2.73 -18.63 -9.48
CA LEU A 171 1.61 -18.43 -10.41
C LEU A 171 0.97 -19.76 -10.82
N ASN A 172 1.77 -20.77 -11.14
CA ASN A 172 1.28 -22.03 -11.69
C ASN A 172 1.20 -23.18 -10.67
N LYS A 173 2.04 -23.16 -9.63
CA LYS A 173 2.14 -24.24 -8.64
C LYS A 173 1.65 -23.83 -7.24
N PHE A 174 1.02 -22.66 -7.09
CA PHE A 174 0.57 -22.15 -5.79
C PHE A 174 -0.34 -23.12 -5.04
N ALA A 175 -1.23 -23.81 -5.75
CA ALA A 175 -2.14 -24.80 -5.15
C ALA A 175 -1.42 -26.00 -4.51
N GLN A 176 -0.17 -26.26 -4.90
CA GLN A 176 0.68 -27.33 -4.36
C GLN A 176 1.36 -26.94 -3.03
N LEU A 177 1.25 -25.67 -2.60
CA LEU A 177 1.75 -25.22 -1.32
C LEU A 177 0.82 -25.70 -0.20
N GLU A 178 1.42 -26.07 0.93
CA GLU A 178 0.68 -26.39 2.15
C GLU A 178 -0.09 -25.15 2.64
N GLU A 179 -1.22 -25.36 3.31
CA GLU A 179 -2.10 -24.27 3.75
C GLU A 179 -1.37 -23.26 4.65
N ASN A 180 -0.53 -23.75 5.58
CA ASN A 180 0.30 -22.93 6.46
C ASN A 180 1.37 -22.10 5.73
N GLN A 181 1.72 -22.46 4.50
CA GLN A 181 2.71 -21.74 3.67
C GLN A 181 2.07 -20.64 2.79
N ARG A 182 0.77 -20.75 2.49
CA ARG A 182 0.11 -19.90 1.48
C ARG A 182 0.10 -18.42 1.87
N GLU A 183 -0.11 -18.12 3.14
CA GLU A 183 -0.11 -16.73 3.61
C GLU A 183 1.25 -16.07 3.45
N SER A 184 2.31 -16.72 3.93
CA SER A 184 3.68 -16.22 3.77
C SER A 184 4.12 -16.16 2.31
N ALA A 185 3.63 -17.08 1.46
CA ALA A 185 3.87 -17.06 0.03
C ALA A 185 3.18 -15.87 -0.68
N ILE A 186 2.00 -15.45 -0.24
CA ILE A 186 1.34 -14.24 -0.73
C ILE A 186 2.18 -13.00 -0.38
N GLN A 187 2.67 -12.91 0.86
CA GLN A 187 3.57 -11.84 1.27
C GLN A 187 4.88 -11.84 0.46
N THR A 188 5.46 -13.02 0.19
CA THR A 188 6.65 -13.14 -0.67
C THR A 188 6.36 -12.60 -2.07
N GLN A 189 5.23 -12.97 -2.67
CA GLN A 189 4.82 -12.45 -3.98
C GLN A 189 4.67 -10.93 -3.97
N ALA A 190 4.10 -10.36 -2.91
CA ALA A 190 3.94 -8.90 -2.79
C ALA A 190 5.29 -8.19 -2.68
N LEU A 191 6.23 -8.73 -1.89
CA LEU A 191 7.57 -8.15 -1.72
C LEU A 191 8.40 -8.22 -3.01
N LEU A 192 8.29 -9.31 -3.78
CA LEU A 192 8.90 -9.44 -5.10
C LEU A 192 8.17 -8.64 -6.17
N GLY A 193 6.86 -8.46 -6.00
CA GLY A 193 5.96 -7.89 -6.99
C GLY A 193 6.25 -6.44 -7.35
N ILE A 194 6.95 -5.68 -6.49
CA ILE A 194 7.37 -4.31 -6.81
C ILE A 194 8.29 -4.26 -8.05
N ALA A 195 9.08 -5.33 -8.27
CA ALA A 195 9.96 -5.49 -9.43
C ALA A 195 9.32 -6.27 -10.59
N ALA A 196 8.12 -6.83 -10.40
CA ALA A 196 7.45 -7.69 -11.38
C ALA A 196 5.95 -7.36 -11.54
N LEU A 197 5.60 -6.10 -11.36
CA LEU A 197 4.20 -5.66 -11.32
C LEU A 197 3.48 -5.88 -12.64
N ASP A 198 4.14 -5.61 -13.78
CA ASP A 198 3.58 -5.88 -15.11
C ASP A 198 3.27 -7.36 -15.28
N ARG A 199 4.16 -8.26 -14.85
CA ARG A 199 3.92 -9.72 -14.88
C ARG A 199 2.67 -10.11 -14.07
N LEU A 200 2.47 -9.53 -12.89
CA LEU A 200 1.28 -9.78 -12.07
C LEU A 200 0.01 -9.27 -12.74
N LEU A 201 0.06 -8.08 -13.34
CA LEU A 201 -1.07 -7.47 -14.04
C LEU A 201 -1.39 -8.23 -15.35
N ASP A 202 -0.40 -8.67 -16.12
CA ASP A 202 -0.59 -9.49 -17.31
C ASP A 202 -1.20 -10.86 -16.96
N THR A 203 -0.75 -11.46 -15.84
CA THR A 203 -1.34 -12.69 -15.34
C THR A 203 -2.78 -12.46 -14.88
N LEU A 204 -3.09 -11.35 -14.23
CA LEU A 204 -4.46 -10.95 -13.85
C LEU A 204 -5.34 -10.75 -15.09
N HIS A 205 -4.78 -10.17 -16.16
CA HIS A 205 -5.45 -9.95 -17.44
C HIS A 205 -5.80 -11.27 -18.15
N SER A 206 -4.87 -12.23 -18.16
CA SER A 206 -5.02 -13.50 -18.87
C SER A 206 -5.67 -14.62 -18.03
N SER A 207 -5.82 -14.43 -16.71
CA SER A 207 -6.34 -15.46 -15.80
C SER A 207 -7.82 -15.76 -16.08
N GLU A 208 -8.16 -17.03 -16.32
CA GLU A 208 -9.53 -17.51 -16.49
C GLU A 208 -10.18 -17.86 -15.14
N GLU A 209 -9.41 -18.31 -14.17
CA GLU A 209 -9.89 -18.77 -12.87
C GLU A 209 -10.16 -17.61 -11.92
N MET A 210 -11.35 -17.61 -11.29
CA MET A 210 -11.75 -16.59 -10.33
C MET A 210 -10.85 -16.58 -9.08
N SER A 211 -10.46 -17.76 -8.60
CA SER A 211 -9.58 -17.95 -7.44
C SER A 211 -8.22 -17.26 -7.63
N ASP A 212 -7.63 -17.41 -8.82
CA ASP A 212 -6.35 -16.81 -9.16
C ASP A 212 -6.46 -15.28 -9.25
N ARG A 213 -7.53 -14.77 -9.88
CA ARG A 213 -7.78 -13.32 -9.91
C ARG A 213 -7.93 -12.73 -8.51
N VAL A 214 -8.66 -13.40 -7.61
CA VAL A 214 -8.82 -12.95 -6.21
C VAL A 214 -7.46 -12.92 -5.50
N ARG A 215 -6.63 -13.95 -5.67
CA ARG A 215 -5.28 -14.03 -5.11
C ARG A 215 -4.38 -12.93 -5.66
N LEU A 216 -4.34 -12.73 -6.98
CA LEU A 216 -3.53 -11.70 -7.63
C LEU A 216 -3.94 -10.29 -7.19
N VAL A 217 -5.25 -10.00 -7.12
CA VAL A 217 -5.75 -8.73 -6.57
C VAL A 217 -5.29 -8.54 -5.13
N ARG A 218 -5.26 -9.59 -4.31
CA ARG A 218 -4.74 -9.52 -2.95
C ARG A 218 -3.24 -9.21 -2.94
N VAL A 219 -2.43 -9.93 -3.73
CA VAL A 219 -0.98 -9.70 -3.86
C VAL A 219 -0.69 -8.25 -4.26
N ILE A 220 -1.37 -7.74 -5.29
CA ILE A 220 -1.17 -6.36 -5.76
C ILE A 220 -1.63 -5.34 -4.71
N THR A 221 -2.70 -5.65 -3.96
CA THR A 221 -3.14 -4.80 -2.82
C THR A 221 -2.07 -4.72 -1.73
N GLU A 222 -1.39 -5.83 -1.43
CA GLU A 222 -0.29 -5.87 -0.44
C GLU A 222 0.96 -5.08 -0.91
N ILE A 223 1.23 -4.99 -2.22
CA ILE A 223 2.28 -4.10 -2.76
C ILE A 223 1.96 -2.65 -2.40
N GLY A 224 0.69 -2.27 -2.44
CA GLY A 224 0.20 -0.97 -2.01
C GLY A 224 0.51 0.15 -3.00
N ARG A 225 0.73 1.35 -2.48
CA ARG A 225 0.90 2.60 -3.23
C ARG A 225 1.90 2.54 -4.39
N PRO A 226 3.05 1.86 -4.31
CA PRO A 226 3.98 1.74 -5.44
C PRO A 226 3.36 1.16 -6.72
N ALA A 227 2.28 0.37 -6.61
CA ALA A 227 1.61 -0.21 -7.77
C ALA A 227 0.67 0.77 -8.51
N ALA A 228 0.33 1.91 -7.93
CA ALA A 228 -0.73 2.78 -8.47
C ALA A 228 -0.41 3.30 -9.88
N GLY A 229 0.83 3.76 -10.13
CA GLY A 229 1.22 4.29 -11.44
C GLY A 229 1.10 3.26 -12.57
N THR A 230 1.59 2.04 -12.35
CA THR A 230 1.49 0.95 -13.34
C THR A 230 0.03 0.56 -13.57
N ILE A 231 -0.80 0.48 -12.51
CA ILE A 231 -2.24 0.21 -12.64
C ILE A 231 -2.92 1.28 -13.48
N CYS A 232 -2.58 2.56 -13.30
CA CYS A 232 -3.10 3.66 -14.12
C CYS A 232 -2.78 3.44 -15.61
N ALA A 233 -1.53 3.12 -15.94
CA ALA A 233 -1.12 2.83 -17.32
C ALA A 233 -1.91 1.65 -17.94
N HIS A 234 -2.17 0.60 -17.16
CA HIS A 234 -2.98 -0.54 -17.62
C HIS A 234 -4.48 -0.19 -17.78
N ILE A 235 -5.02 0.73 -17.00
CA ILE A 235 -6.41 1.24 -17.21
C ILE A 235 -6.48 1.99 -18.54
N GLU A 236 -5.50 2.83 -18.86
CA GLU A 236 -5.44 3.58 -20.12
C GLU A 236 -5.31 2.67 -21.34
N GLN A 237 -4.60 1.55 -21.22
CA GLN A 237 -4.51 0.53 -22.27
C GLN A 237 -5.84 -0.19 -22.52
N GLY A 238 -6.73 -0.20 -21.53
CA GLY A 238 -8.00 -0.88 -21.62
C GLY A 238 -7.93 -2.38 -21.37
N GLY A 239 -8.98 -3.11 -21.77
CA GLY A 239 -9.02 -4.55 -21.62
C GLY A 239 -10.43 -5.11 -21.40
N PRO A 240 -10.56 -6.41 -21.08
CA PRO A 240 -11.84 -7.02 -20.80
C PRO A 240 -12.47 -6.47 -19.52
N TRP A 241 -13.81 -6.55 -19.43
CA TRP A 241 -14.56 -5.94 -18.34
C TRP A 241 -14.09 -6.35 -16.93
N TYR A 242 -13.75 -7.62 -16.72
CA TYR A 242 -13.30 -8.12 -15.42
C TYR A 242 -11.94 -7.55 -15.02
N TYR A 243 -11.08 -7.31 -16.00
CA TYR A 243 -9.76 -6.72 -15.77
C TYR A 243 -9.89 -5.25 -15.38
N LEU A 244 -10.56 -4.43 -16.19
CA LEU A 244 -10.80 -3.02 -15.86
C LEU A 244 -11.51 -2.82 -14.52
N ARG A 245 -12.50 -3.68 -14.21
CA ARG A 245 -13.15 -3.67 -12.91
C ARG A 245 -12.17 -3.95 -11.77
N ASN A 246 -11.28 -4.95 -11.91
CA ASN A 246 -10.30 -5.28 -10.90
C ASN A 246 -9.25 -4.18 -10.74
N LEU A 247 -8.81 -3.55 -11.84
CA LEU A 247 -7.89 -2.41 -11.79
C LEU A 247 -8.52 -1.20 -11.09
N ALA A 248 -9.77 -0.89 -11.38
CA ALA A 248 -10.51 0.15 -10.67
C ALA A 248 -10.61 -0.15 -9.17
N ALA A 249 -10.96 -1.40 -8.80
CA ALA A 249 -11.03 -1.83 -7.40
C ALA A 249 -9.68 -1.74 -6.68
N LEU A 250 -8.58 -2.08 -7.37
CA LEU A 250 -7.22 -1.93 -6.84
C LEU A 250 -6.92 -0.45 -6.57
N LEU A 251 -7.14 0.46 -7.51
CA LEU A 251 -6.97 1.89 -7.28
C LEU A 251 -7.83 2.40 -6.13
N GLY A 252 -9.06 1.91 -5.98
CA GLY A 252 -9.93 2.27 -4.86
C GLY A 252 -9.39 1.88 -3.49
N LYS A 253 -8.43 0.93 -3.42
CA LYS A 253 -7.78 0.48 -2.18
C LYS A 253 -6.44 1.14 -1.92
N ILE A 254 -5.63 1.31 -2.98
CA ILE A 254 -4.23 1.74 -2.85
C ILE A 254 -3.94 3.12 -3.44
N GLY A 255 -4.84 3.65 -4.26
CA GLY A 255 -4.71 4.95 -4.90
C GLY A 255 -4.89 6.13 -3.94
N GLY A 256 -4.63 7.32 -4.44
CA GLY A 256 -4.86 8.59 -3.77
C GLY A 256 -5.58 9.59 -4.67
N PRO A 257 -5.76 10.83 -4.21
CA PRO A 257 -6.50 11.85 -4.95
C PRO A 257 -6.03 12.10 -6.40
N ASP A 258 -4.74 11.89 -6.66
CA ASP A 258 -4.14 12.11 -7.97
C ASP A 258 -4.64 11.10 -9.01
N GLU A 259 -4.94 9.85 -8.61
CA GLU A 259 -5.41 8.78 -9.48
C GLU A 259 -6.91 8.87 -9.79
N VAL A 260 -7.65 9.75 -9.14
CA VAL A 260 -9.09 9.94 -9.41
C VAL A 260 -9.36 10.31 -10.87
N ALA A 261 -8.45 11.08 -11.49
CA ALA A 261 -8.57 11.46 -12.90
C ALA A 261 -8.61 10.26 -13.86
N ILE A 262 -7.88 9.19 -13.54
CA ILE A 262 -7.83 7.95 -14.35
C ILE A 262 -9.14 7.15 -14.24
N LEU A 263 -9.86 7.26 -13.13
CA LEU A 263 -11.14 6.60 -12.94
C LEU A 263 -12.31 7.35 -13.58
N GLU A 264 -12.16 8.64 -13.88
CA GLU A 264 -13.24 9.49 -14.39
C GLU A 264 -13.87 8.96 -15.70
N PRO A 265 -13.11 8.51 -16.74
CA PRO A 265 -13.68 7.92 -17.93
C PRO A 265 -14.50 6.64 -17.65
N LEU A 266 -14.16 5.89 -16.60
CA LEU A 266 -14.85 4.66 -16.24
C LEU A 266 -16.20 4.92 -15.56
N LEU A 267 -16.46 6.14 -15.05
CA LEU A 267 -17.75 6.52 -14.45
C LEU A 267 -18.88 6.54 -15.48
N GLY A 268 -18.58 6.73 -16.77
CA GLY A 268 -19.53 6.65 -17.88
C GLY A 268 -19.42 5.38 -18.72
N HIS A 269 -18.71 4.36 -18.24
CA HIS A 269 -18.48 3.14 -19.02
C HIS A 269 -19.79 2.38 -19.29
N LYS A 270 -19.93 1.81 -20.51
CA LYS A 270 -21.11 1.05 -20.94
C LYS A 270 -21.40 -0.21 -20.12
N ASP A 271 -20.37 -0.83 -19.55
CA ASP A 271 -20.52 -1.97 -18.64
C ASP A 271 -20.74 -1.46 -17.22
N LEU A 272 -21.94 -1.69 -16.67
CA LEU A 272 -22.37 -1.24 -15.35
C LEU A 272 -21.52 -1.80 -14.19
N ARG A 273 -20.82 -2.91 -14.39
CA ARG A 273 -19.93 -3.50 -13.38
C ARG A 273 -18.67 -2.67 -13.21
N ILE A 274 -18.12 -2.16 -14.34
CA ILE A 274 -16.96 -1.24 -14.33
C ILE A 274 -17.40 0.10 -13.74
N GLN A 275 -18.50 0.67 -14.23
CA GLN A 275 -19.02 1.94 -13.75
C GLN A 275 -19.22 1.95 -12.22
N ARG A 276 -19.88 0.91 -11.70
CA ARG A 276 -20.12 0.77 -10.25
C ARG A 276 -18.83 0.69 -9.45
N GLU A 277 -17.86 -0.10 -9.92
CA GLU A 277 -16.58 -0.22 -9.24
C GLU A 277 -15.80 1.08 -9.27
N ALA A 278 -15.79 1.80 -10.40
CA ALA A 278 -15.15 3.12 -10.52
C ALA A 278 -15.78 4.14 -9.55
N LEU A 279 -17.12 4.16 -9.42
CA LEU A 279 -17.82 5.01 -8.44
C LEU A 279 -17.42 4.69 -7.00
N ASN A 280 -17.36 3.40 -6.65
CA ASN A 280 -16.90 2.96 -5.33
C ASN A 280 -15.45 3.39 -5.09
N SER A 281 -14.60 3.25 -6.08
CA SER A 281 -13.18 3.58 -6.00
C SER A 281 -12.95 5.08 -5.85
N VAL A 282 -13.64 5.91 -6.61
CA VAL A 282 -13.64 7.38 -6.43
C VAL A 282 -14.12 7.76 -5.03
N TYR A 283 -15.17 7.12 -4.52
CA TYR A 283 -15.66 7.34 -3.17
C TYR A 283 -14.61 7.00 -2.10
N ASN A 284 -13.89 5.88 -2.26
CA ASN A 284 -12.91 5.38 -1.29
C ASN A 284 -11.60 6.20 -1.30
N ILE A 285 -11.10 6.57 -2.49
CA ILE A 285 -9.83 7.31 -2.64
C ILE A 285 -9.88 8.66 -1.92
N GLY A 286 -11.02 9.35 -1.97
CA GLY A 286 -11.17 10.65 -1.32
C GLY A 286 -10.78 11.84 -2.21
N GLY A 287 -10.35 12.94 -1.57
CA GLY A 287 -9.98 14.20 -2.23
C GLY A 287 -11.17 15.08 -2.64
N ASP A 288 -10.85 16.31 -3.07
CA ASP A 288 -11.84 17.36 -3.34
C ASP A 288 -12.70 17.07 -4.58
N ARG A 289 -12.18 16.33 -5.55
CA ARG A 289 -12.91 15.97 -6.77
C ARG A 289 -14.01 14.92 -6.55
N ARG A 290 -13.99 14.20 -5.44
CA ARG A 290 -14.91 13.09 -5.13
C ARG A 290 -16.38 13.51 -5.16
N GLY A 291 -16.73 14.57 -4.43
CA GLY A 291 -18.10 15.09 -4.37
C GLY A 291 -18.64 15.50 -5.74
N PRO A 292 -17.94 16.41 -6.46
CA PRO A 292 -18.35 16.84 -7.81
C PRO A 292 -18.51 15.68 -8.81
N LEU A 293 -17.63 14.68 -8.82
CA LEU A 293 -17.72 13.53 -9.73
C LEU A 293 -18.94 12.64 -9.42
N LEU A 294 -19.18 12.34 -8.14
CA LEU A 294 -20.36 11.58 -7.73
C LEU A 294 -21.66 12.33 -8.02
N LEU A 295 -21.67 13.67 -7.85
CA LEU A 295 -22.81 14.50 -8.19
C LEU A 295 -23.06 14.52 -9.70
N ASN A 296 -22.02 14.59 -10.52
CA ASN A 296 -22.15 14.50 -11.97
C ASN A 296 -22.68 13.13 -12.42
N ALA A 297 -22.20 12.05 -11.82
CA ALA A 297 -22.71 10.71 -12.07
C ALA A 297 -24.20 10.57 -11.70
N LEU A 298 -24.65 11.22 -10.61
CA LEU A 298 -26.06 11.20 -10.18
C LEU A 298 -27.02 11.74 -11.25
N LYS A 299 -26.62 12.74 -12.03
CA LYS A 299 -27.47 13.34 -13.08
C LYS A 299 -27.83 12.35 -14.19
N ASN A 300 -26.91 11.45 -14.53
CA ASN A 300 -27.05 10.52 -15.66
C ASN A 300 -27.40 9.08 -15.22
N ALA A 301 -27.51 8.84 -13.90
CA ALA A 301 -27.73 7.52 -13.34
C ALA A 301 -29.20 7.08 -13.46
N SER A 302 -29.43 5.79 -13.65
CA SER A 302 -30.77 5.18 -13.47
C SER A 302 -31.21 5.25 -12.01
N ASP A 303 -32.51 5.18 -11.73
CA ASP A 303 -33.05 5.25 -10.37
C ASP A 303 -32.44 4.19 -9.43
N LYS A 304 -32.09 3.01 -9.94
CA LYS A 304 -31.42 1.96 -9.18
C LYS A 304 -29.98 2.34 -8.77
N GLU A 305 -29.26 3.02 -9.65
CA GLU A 305 -27.89 3.49 -9.40
C GLU A 305 -27.89 4.71 -8.48
N LYS A 306 -28.88 5.59 -8.62
CA LYS A 306 -29.07 6.75 -7.74
C LYS A 306 -29.13 6.37 -6.28
N VAL A 307 -29.69 5.20 -5.91
CA VAL A 307 -29.75 4.73 -4.52
C VAL A 307 -28.36 4.72 -3.85
N SER A 308 -27.35 4.19 -4.55
CA SER A 308 -25.97 4.14 -4.03
C SER A 308 -25.31 5.51 -4.04
N LEU A 309 -25.46 6.28 -5.12
CA LEU A 309 -24.88 7.62 -5.26
C LEU A 309 -25.40 8.60 -4.20
N VAL A 310 -26.70 8.58 -3.95
CA VAL A 310 -27.34 9.37 -2.90
C VAL A 310 -26.76 9.02 -1.51
N ALA A 311 -26.60 7.74 -1.23
CA ALA A 311 -26.02 7.28 0.04
C ALA A 311 -24.56 7.75 0.19
N MET A 312 -23.75 7.71 -0.88
CA MET A 312 -22.38 8.20 -0.92
C MET A 312 -22.30 9.71 -0.67
N LEU A 313 -23.11 10.50 -1.41
CA LEU A 313 -23.15 11.97 -1.26
C LEU A 313 -23.59 12.39 0.15
N GLY A 314 -24.58 11.69 0.72
CA GLY A 314 -25.01 11.90 2.11
C GLY A 314 -23.95 11.56 3.14
N ALA A 315 -23.19 10.48 2.94
CA ALA A 315 -22.08 10.10 3.81
C ALA A 315 -20.92 11.11 3.76
N LEU A 316 -20.69 11.72 2.58
CA LEU A 316 -19.72 12.81 2.40
C LEU A 316 -20.18 14.14 2.98
N LYS A 317 -21.46 14.27 3.32
CA LYS A 317 -22.09 15.56 3.69
C LYS A 317 -21.86 16.65 2.61
N PHE A 318 -21.95 16.26 1.34
CA PHE A 318 -21.63 17.14 0.22
C PHE A 318 -22.77 18.13 -0.01
N GLU A 319 -22.57 19.39 0.38
CA GLU A 319 -23.62 20.43 0.41
C GLU A 319 -24.20 20.76 -0.97
N ASP A 320 -23.39 20.68 -2.05
CA ASP A 320 -23.86 20.95 -3.41
C ASP A 320 -24.84 19.90 -3.92
N ALA A 321 -24.93 18.74 -3.28
CA ALA A 321 -25.90 17.70 -3.62
C ALA A 321 -27.33 18.03 -3.11
N VAL A 322 -27.52 18.98 -2.20
CA VAL A 322 -28.82 19.27 -1.56
C VAL A 322 -29.91 19.56 -2.61
N ALA A 323 -29.66 20.48 -3.54
CA ALA A 323 -30.66 20.83 -4.56
C ALA A 323 -31.04 19.64 -5.47
N PRO A 324 -30.11 18.87 -6.06
CA PRO A 324 -30.43 17.65 -6.81
C PRO A 324 -31.14 16.57 -5.97
N LEU A 325 -30.80 16.44 -4.69
CA LEU A 325 -31.47 15.48 -3.81
C LEU A 325 -32.92 15.89 -3.49
N VAL A 326 -33.18 17.17 -3.28
CA VAL A 326 -34.54 17.73 -3.13
C VAL A 326 -35.36 17.51 -4.41
N GLU A 327 -34.74 17.71 -5.59
CA GLU A 327 -35.38 17.45 -6.88
C GLU A 327 -35.79 15.98 -7.04
N ILE A 328 -34.98 15.02 -6.59
CA ILE A 328 -35.32 13.60 -6.58
C ILE A 328 -36.61 13.35 -5.77
N LEU A 329 -36.76 13.97 -4.60
CA LEU A 329 -37.96 13.82 -3.77
C LEU A 329 -39.21 14.44 -4.40
N GLY A 330 -39.06 15.47 -5.22
CA GLY A 330 -40.15 16.13 -5.96
C GLY A 330 -40.49 15.46 -7.29
N SER A 331 -39.66 14.56 -7.80
CA SER A 331 -39.83 13.90 -9.09
C SER A 331 -40.47 12.52 -8.95
N ARG A 332 -41.19 12.08 -10.01
CA ARG A 332 -41.76 10.73 -10.05
C ARG A 332 -40.72 9.76 -10.66
N PRO A 333 -40.07 8.90 -9.86
CA PRO A 333 -39.13 7.93 -10.40
C PRO A 333 -39.79 6.94 -11.34
N SER A 334 -39.06 6.50 -12.38
CA SER A 334 -39.50 5.50 -13.36
C SER A 334 -39.40 4.06 -12.84
N ALA A 335 -38.67 3.85 -11.75
CA ALA A 335 -38.41 2.55 -11.18
C ALA A 335 -39.65 1.84 -10.58
N ASP A 336 -39.50 0.54 -10.32
CA ASP A 336 -40.47 -0.25 -9.55
C ASP A 336 -40.71 0.31 -8.17
N ALA A 337 -41.81 -0.08 -7.52
CA ALA A 337 -42.22 0.45 -6.21
C ALA A 337 -41.16 0.25 -5.10
N ARG A 338 -40.40 -0.85 -5.14
CA ARG A 338 -39.36 -1.16 -4.15
C ARG A 338 -38.14 -0.25 -4.32
N THR A 339 -37.62 -0.14 -5.55
CA THR A 339 -36.49 0.75 -5.86
C THR A 339 -36.83 2.20 -5.57
N ARG A 340 -38.05 2.63 -5.86
CA ARG A 340 -38.57 3.97 -5.62
C ARG A 340 -38.62 4.31 -4.10
N ALA A 341 -39.21 3.41 -3.30
CA ALA A 341 -39.24 3.59 -1.84
C ALA A 341 -37.83 3.66 -1.26
N GLN A 342 -36.93 2.79 -1.74
CA GLN A 342 -35.54 2.77 -1.32
C GLN A 342 -34.78 4.05 -1.69
N LEU A 343 -35.02 4.58 -2.92
CA LEU A 343 -34.40 5.83 -3.37
C LEU A 343 -34.85 7.01 -2.47
N PHE A 344 -36.16 7.13 -2.22
CA PHE A 344 -36.69 8.21 -1.38
C PHE A 344 -36.20 8.10 0.07
N GLU A 345 -36.23 6.91 0.65
CA GLU A 345 -35.68 6.66 2.00
C GLU A 345 -34.22 7.12 2.09
N LYS A 346 -33.36 6.66 1.15
CA LYS A 346 -31.93 7.02 1.16
C LYS A 346 -31.71 8.52 0.91
N THR A 347 -32.56 9.15 0.09
CA THR A 347 -32.49 10.59 -0.16
C THR A 347 -32.84 11.40 1.10
N CYS A 348 -33.89 11.02 1.84
CA CYS A 348 -34.18 11.65 3.14
C CYS A 348 -33.03 11.48 4.13
N VAL A 349 -32.47 10.26 4.26
CA VAL A 349 -31.32 10.00 5.12
C VAL A 349 -30.09 10.83 4.71
N ALA A 350 -29.82 10.96 3.42
CA ALA A 350 -28.70 11.75 2.89
C ALA A 350 -28.87 13.24 3.23
N LEU A 351 -30.04 13.81 2.99
CA LEU A 351 -30.35 15.21 3.32
C LEU A 351 -30.22 15.49 4.83
N GLY A 352 -30.69 14.57 5.67
CA GLY A 352 -30.50 14.65 7.12
C GLY A 352 -29.03 14.64 7.57
N ARG A 353 -28.20 13.81 6.91
CA ARG A 353 -26.74 13.75 7.18
C ARG A 353 -25.99 15.01 6.72
N ILE A 354 -26.40 15.59 5.58
CA ILE A 354 -25.85 16.85 5.07
C ILE A 354 -26.18 18.00 6.04
N GLY A 355 -27.39 17.99 6.62
CA GLY A 355 -27.78 18.95 7.66
C GLY A 355 -28.16 20.34 7.13
N ASP A 356 -28.45 20.50 5.83
CA ASP A 356 -28.76 21.77 5.21
C ASP A 356 -30.27 22.12 5.31
N ALA A 357 -30.57 23.31 5.80
CA ALA A 357 -31.95 23.81 6.01
C ALA A 357 -32.75 23.89 4.69
N ARG A 358 -32.11 24.00 3.54
CA ARG A 358 -32.79 24.04 2.22
C ARG A 358 -33.64 22.80 1.95
N ALA A 359 -33.35 21.68 2.63
CA ALA A 359 -34.11 20.43 2.48
C ALA A 359 -35.43 20.40 3.29
N LYS A 360 -35.58 21.25 4.33
CA LYS A 360 -36.72 21.18 5.26
C LYS A 360 -38.09 21.22 4.58
N PRO A 361 -38.38 22.16 3.65
CA PRO A 361 -39.73 22.27 3.09
C PRO A 361 -40.21 21.00 2.40
N GLU A 362 -39.33 20.28 1.69
CA GLU A 362 -39.71 19.05 0.99
C GLU A 362 -39.81 17.86 1.95
N LEU A 363 -38.95 17.78 2.96
CA LEU A 363 -39.05 16.77 4.00
C LEU A 363 -40.33 16.91 4.85
N GLU A 364 -40.77 18.14 5.17
CA GLU A 364 -42.03 18.42 5.87
C GLU A 364 -43.25 17.95 5.08
N LYS A 365 -43.31 18.19 3.76
CA LYS A 365 -44.37 17.68 2.89
C LYS A 365 -44.46 16.15 2.93
N ILE A 366 -43.33 15.47 2.96
CA ILE A 366 -43.28 14.00 3.04
C ILE A 366 -43.86 13.51 4.36
N VAL A 367 -43.47 14.15 5.49
CA VAL A 367 -43.94 13.79 6.83
C VAL A 367 -45.46 14.02 6.94
N GLN A 368 -45.96 15.13 6.41
CA GLN A 368 -47.38 15.48 6.43
C GLN A 368 -48.21 14.66 5.41
N GLY A 369 -47.57 13.89 4.52
CA GLY A 369 -48.24 13.16 3.46
C GLY A 369 -48.93 14.07 2.43
N GLU A 370 -48.32 15.24 2.18
CA GLU A 370 -48.83 16.24 1.26
C GLU A 370 -48.12 16.21 -0.10
N GLY A 371 -48.72 16.87 -1.10
CA GLY A 371 -48.17 17.02 -2.43
C GLY A 371 -48.61 15.96 -3.42
N PRO A 372 -48.17 16.10 -4.70
CA PRO A 372 -48.58 15.23 -5.81
C PRO A 372 -48.13 13.77 -5.66
N LEU A 373 -47.07 13.53 -4.87
CA LEU A 373 -46.47 12.22 -4.67
C LEU A 373 -46.92 11.52 -3.37
N LYS A 374 -47.90 12.07 -2.64
CA LYS A 374 -48.34 11.52 -1.35
C LYS A 374 -48.68 10.03 -1.34
N LYS A 375 -49.19 9.49 -2.47
CA LYS A 375 -49.53 8.06 -2.63
C LYS A 375 -48.32 7.13 -2.75
N ILE A 376 -47.11 7.73 -2.89
CA ILE A 376 -45.87 6.98 -3.09
C ILE A 376 -45.06 6.96 -1.77
N PHE A 377 -45.34 7.84 -0.83
CA PHE A 377 -44.63 7.91 0.43
C PHE A 377 -45.07 6.78 1.35
N THR A 378 -44.16 5.79 1.51
CA THR A 378 -44.35 4.69 2.46
C THR A 378 -44.11 5.14 3.90
N PRO A 379 -44.61 4.44 4.93
CA PRO A 379 -44.29 4.74 6.32
C PRO A 379 -42.78 4.84 6.60
N THR A 380 -41.97 3.98 5.95
CA THR A 380 -40.51 4.01 6.07
C THR A 380 -39.87 5.27 5.51
N VAL A 381 -40.39 5.82 4.42
CA VAL A 381 -39.96 7.09 3.83
C VAL A 381 -40.32 8.27 4.73
N GLN A 382 -41.56 8.27 5.29
CA GLN A 382 -42.01 9.31 6.22
C GLN A 382 -41.17 9.31 7.52
N GLU A 383 -40.87 8.15 8.07
CA GLU A 383 -39.98 8.00 9.22
C GLU A 383 -38.56 8.50 8.95
N ALA A 384 -38.01 8.19 7.76
CA ALA A 384 -36.69 8.69 7.32
C ALA A 384 -36.70 10.23 7.20
N ALA A 385 -37.77 10.82 6.64
CA ALA A 385 -37.93 12.27 6.54
C ALA A 385 -38.05 12.93 7.93
N GLN A 386 -38.79 12.37 8.85
CA GLN A 386 -38.87 12.87 10.22
C GLN A 386 -37.51 12.85 10.93
N LYS A 387 -36.77 11.77 10.82
CA LYS A 387 -35.40 11.66 11.36
C LYS A 387 -34.45 12.67 10.72
N ALA A 388 -34.60 12.93 9.42
CA ALA A 388 -33.80 13.90 8.71
C ALA A 388 -34.05 15.33 9.22
N LEU A 389 -35.32 15.72 9.45
CA LEU A 389 -35.66 17.03 10.04
C LEU A 389 -35.02 17.22 11.41
N ILE A 390 -35.08 16.22 12.27
CA ILE A 390 -34.46 16.27 13.62
C ILE A 390 -32.94 16.48 13.50
N LEU A 391 -32.28 15.80 12.56
CA LEU A 391 -30.84 15.96 12.36
C LEU A 391 -30.49 17.37 11.87
N ILE A 392 -31.25 17.91 10.90
CA ILE A 392 -31.03 19.27 10.38
C ILE A 392 -31.24 20.32 11.49
N GLU A 393 -32.22 20.17 12.37
CA GLU A 393 -32.45 21.08 13.50
C GLU A 393 -31.31 21.03 14.52
N LYS A 394 -30.82 19.81 14.81
CA LYS A 394 -29.68 19.62 15.71
C LYS A 394 -28.39 20.22 15.16
N ASP A 395 -28.13 20.12 13.86
CA ASP A 395 -26.97 20.72 13.22
C ASP A 395 -27.07 22.25 13.15
N ALA A 396 -28.28 22.81 12.91
CA ALA A 396 -28.54 24.25 12.94
C ALA A 396 -28.27 24.88 14.33
N SER A 397 -28.61 24.14 15.39
CA SER A 397 -28.35 24.61 16.78
C SER A 397 -26.87 24.50 17.22
N ARG A 398 -26.04 23.75 16.46
CA ARG A 398 -24.61 23.59 16.73
C ARG A 398 -23.71 24.56 15.96
N LYS A 399 -24.15 25.07 14.81
CA LYS A 399 -23.37 26.07 14.05
C LYS A 399 -23.43 27.42 14.82
N PRO A 400 -22.29 28.04 15.22
CA PRO A 400 -22.30 29.40 15.76
C PRO A 400 -22.93 30.36 14.74
N ALA A 401 -23.69 31.34 15.23
CA ALA A 401 -24.32 32.37 14.38
C ALA A 401 -23.26 32.97 13.43
N PRO A 402 -23.59 33.22 12.15
CA PRO A 402 -22.67 33.84 11.23
C PRO A 402 -22.23 35.19 11.81
N ALA A 403 -20.90 35.41 11.81
CA ALA A 403 -20.35 36.68 12.28
C ALA A 403 -21.04 37.84 11.56
N PRO A 404 -21.46 38.92 12.28
CA PRO A 404 -22.12 40.06 11.66
C PRO A 404 -21.21 40.61 10.55
N LYS A 405 -21.81 40.78 9.37
CA LYS A 405 -21.09 41.41 8.23
C LYS A 405 -20.51 42.72 8.71
N PRO A 406 -19.24 43.05 8.42
CA PRO A 406 -18.66 44.34 8.80
C PRO A 406 -19.55 45.45 8.22
N LYS A 407 -20.00 46.33 9.08
CA LYS A 407 -20.75 47.55 8.68
C LYS A 407 -19.85 48.30 7.72
N THR A 408 -20.31 48.49 6.49
CA THR A 408 -19.68 49.37 5.52
C THR A 408 -19.42 50.71 6.17
N ALA A 409 -18.16 51.13 6.22
CA ALA A 409 -17.80 52.46 6.69
C ALA A 409 -18.48 53.51 5.80
N PRO A 410 -18.97 54.63 6.38
CA PRO A 410 -19.52 55.71 5.58
C PRO A 410 -18.46 56.30 4.66
N PRO A 411 -18.84 56.81 3.47
CA PRO A 411 -17.89 57.39 2.52
C PRO A 411 -17.17 58.56 3.15
N ALA A 412 -15.83 58.63 2.96
CA ALA A 412 -15.00 59.71 3.42
C ALA A 412 -15.44 61.02 2.73
N GLU A 413 -15.64 62.08 3.50
CA GLU A 413 -15.85 63.42 2.99
C GLU A 413 -14.66 63.92 2.16
N PRO A 414 -14.90 64.66 1.06
CA PRO A 414 -13.82 65.23 0.27
C PRO A 414 -13.10 66.31 1.05
N ALA A 415 -11.77 66.31 1.03
CA ALA A 415 -10.92 67.35 1.61
C ALA A 415 -11.18 68.70 0.94
N PRO A 416 -11.20 69.80 1.73
CA PRO A 416 -11.36 71.16 1.17
C PRO A 416 -10.13 71.57 0.39
N ALA A 417 -10.37 72.45 -0.64
CA ALA A 417 -9.42 72.98 -1.63
C ALA A 417 -8.28 73.80 -1.02
#